data_623b66201d7b12e59dd6216b50a5153d
#
_entry.id   623b66201d7b12e59dd6216b50a5153d
#
_cell.length_a   1.000
_cell.length_b   1.000
_cell.length_c   1.000
_cell.angle_alpha   90.00
_cell.angle_beta   90.00
_cell.angle_gamma   90.00
#
_symmetry.space_group_name_H-M   'P 1'
#
loop_
_entity.id
_entity.type
_entity.pdbx_description
1 polymer ?
#
loop_
_entity_poly.entity_id
_entity_poly.type
_entity_poly.pdbx_seq_one_letter_code
_entity_poly.pdbx_strand_id
1 'polypeptide(L)'
;MARKLLKLGALEAKKTAFFLCDVQEMFRPQIKHFGEVVAVANKMIESAKHLKIPVYVSEQHTKSFGHTTKDINLDTAALVYNKTTFSMYNQELKERLMKDVPNLESAVVFGIAAHVCVEQTVIDLLHQDINVHVLADGVSSQSLMDRDLALQRFQSLGCFVGTSENVLFKLLKDKNHPAFKQISKLNSKPTPAEFGAQN
;
A
#
# COMPACT_ATOMS: atom_id res chain seq x y z
N MET A 1 -0.02 28.01 20.48
CA MET A 1 -0.06 26.65 19.84
C MET A 1 -0.71 26.78 18.48
N ALA A 2 0.04 26.61 17.41
CA ALA A 2 -0.54 26.57 16.07
C ALA A 2 -1.52 25.39 15.97
N ARG A 3 -2.74 25.65 15.54
CA ARG A 3 -3.77 24.62 15.32
C ARG A 3 -3.23 23.69 14.22
N LYS A 4 -2.82 22.47 14.57
CA LYS A 4 -2.38 21.47 13.58
C LYS A 4 -3.55 21.31 12.62
N LEU A 5 -3.39 21.74 11.36
CA LEU A 5 -4.42 21.61 10.34
C LEU A 5 -4.87 20.15 10.29
N LEU A 6 -6.17 19.92 10.36
CA LEU A 6 -6.74 18.57 10.25
C LEU A 6 -6.29 17.95 8.92
N LYS A 7 -5.58 16.84 9.00
CA LYS A 7 -5.20 16.07 7.82
C LYS A 7 -6.47 15.47 7.22
N LEU A 8 -6.84 15.87 6.01
CA LEU A 8 -8.12 15.49 5.39
C LEU A 8 -7.99 14.29 4.44
N GLY A 9 -6.81 13.67 4.38
CA GLY A 9 -6.57 12.52 3.49
C GLY A 9 -6.57 12.88 1.99
N ALA A 10 -6.28 14.14 1.67
CA ALA A 10 -6.04 14.54 0.29
C ALA A 10 -4.72 13.92 -0.22
N LEU A 11 -4.70 13.59 -1.51
CA LEU A 11 -3.55 12.99 -2.18
C LEU A 11 -3.09 13.86 -3.35
N GLU A 12 -1.77 13.99 -3.47
CA GLU A 12 -1.09 14.62 -4.60
C GLU A 12 -0.04 13.67 -5.16
N ALA A 13 -0.14 13.31 -6.44
CA ALA A 13 0.75 12.30 -7.04
C ALA A 13 2.23 12.61 -6.83
N LYS A 14 2.66 13.88 -6.96
CA LYS A 14 4.05 14.30 -6.79
C LYS A 14 4.58 14.22 -5.34
N LYS A 15 3.69 14.04 -4.36
CA LYS A 15 4.02 13.97 -2.93
C LYS A 15 3.57 12.65 -2.31
N THR A 16 3.26 11.67 -3.14
CA THR A 16 2.76 10.36 -2.73
C THR A 16 3.71 9.27 -3.19
N ALA A 17 3.87 8.24 -2.36
CA ALA A 17 4.57 7.02 -2.70
C ALA A 17 3.71 5.79 -2.36
N PHE A 18 3.87 4.70 -3.11
CA PHE A 18 3.18 3.43 -2.89
C PHE A 18 4.13 2.42 -2.27
N PHE A 19 3.64 1.68 -1.29
CA PHE A 19 4.41 0.72 -0.50
C PHE A 19 3.73 -0.64 -0.54
N LEU A 20 4.35 -1.59 -1.27
CA LEU A 20 3.93 -2.98 -1.35
C LEU A 20 4.74 -3.82 -0.36
N CYS A 21 4.07 -4.34 0.66
CA CYS A 21 4.69 -5.05 1.78
C CYS A 21 4.63 -6.56 1.57
N ASP A 22 5.78 -7.21 1.40
CA ASP A 22 6.08 -8.63 1.59
C ASP A 22 5.13 -9.64 0.89
N VAL A 23 4.59 -9.36 -0.28
CA VAL A 23 3.68 -10.27 -0.99
C VAL A 23 4.49 -11.38 -1.68
N GLN A 24 5.12 -12.23 -0.84
CA GLN A 24 6.00 -13.33 -1.27
C GLN A 24 5.22 -14.63 -1.46
N GLU A 25 5.62 -15.45 -2.44
CA GLU A 25 4.92 -16.68 -2.81
C GLU A 25 4.78 -17.67 -1.65
N MET A 26 5.78 -17.74 -0.78
CA MET A 26 5.80 -18.65 0.38
C MET A 26 4.63 -18.37 1.36
N PHE A 27 4.09 -17.15 1.39
CA PHE A 27 2.98 -16.79 2.26
C PHE A 27 1.60 -17.10 1.68
N ARG A 28 1.50 -17.44 0.38
CA ARG A 28 0.23 -17.71 -0.31
C ARG A 28 -0.68 -18.69 0.43
N PRO A 29 -0.20 -19.88 0.91
CA PRO A 29 -1.08 -20.83 1.58
C PRO A 29 -1.55 -20.40 2.97
N GLN A 30 -0.89 -19.40 3.56
CA GLN A 30 -1.15 -18.94 4.93
C GLN A 30 -2.06 -17.71 4.98
N ILE A 31 -1.97 -16.83 3.99
CA ILE A 31 -2.68 -15.56 3.98
C ILE A 31 -4.05 -15.70 3.32
N LYS A 32 -5.09 -15.29 4.05
CA LYS A 32 -6.45 -15.24 3.52
C LYS A 32 -6.52 -14.20 2.39
N HIS A 33 -7.28 -14.50 1.34
CA HIS A 33 -7.48 -13.58 0.19
C HIS A 33 -6.17 -13.12 -0.48
N PHE A 34 -5.14 -14.00 -0.51
CA PHE A 34 -3.85 -13.65 -1.10
C PHE A 34 -3.99 -13.25 -2.59
N GLY A 35 -4.85 -13.93 -3.35
CA GLY A 35 -5.10 -13.64 -4.76
C GLY A 35 -5.68 -12.25 -4.97
N GLU A 36 -6.55 -11.80 -4.09
CA GLU A 36 -7.15 -10.47 -4.10
C GLU A 36 -6.10 -9.39 -3.79
N VAL A 37 -5.23 -9.63 -2.82
CA VAL A 37 -4.08 -8.74 -2.53
C VAL A 37 -3.18 -8.61 -3.76
N VAL A 38 -2.89 -9.72 -4.45
CA VAL A 38 -2.12 -9.72 -5.69
C VAL A 38 -2.82 -8.92 -6.79
N ALA A 39 -4.14 -9.08 -6.96
CA ALA A 39 -4.92 -8.33 -7.94
C ALA A 39 -4.87 -6.81 -7.68
N VAL A 40 -5.04 -6.41 -6.40
CA VAL A 40 -4.91 -5.00 -5.99
C VAL A 40 -3.49 -4.50 -6.18
N ALA A 41 -2.46 -5.28 -5.84
CA ALA A 41 -1.07 -4.91 -6.05
C ALA A 41 -0.78 -4.60 -7.53
N ASN A 42 -1.19 -5.47 -8.44
CA ASN A 42 -1.03 -5.24 -9.89
C ASN A 42 -1.79 -3.99 -10.37
N LYS A 43 -3.03 -3.79 -9.89
CA LYS A 43 -3.82 -2.59 -10.19
C LYS A 43 -3.10 -1.32 -9.74
N MET A 44 -2.57 -1.32 -8.52
CA MET A 44 -1.86 -0.16 -7.96
C MET A 44 -0.54 0.12 -8.69
N ILE A 45 0.26 -0.90 -9.00
CA ILE A 45 1.51 -0.76 -9.73
C ILE A 45 1.26 -0.21 -11.14
N GLU A 46 0.30 -0.74 -11.87
CA GLU A 46 -0.03 -0.23 -13.21
C GLU A 46 -0.59 1.20 -13.14
N SER A 47 -1.40 1.51 -12.13
CA SER A 47 -1.89 2.87 -11.90
C SER A 47 -0.75 3.84 -11.56
N ALA A 48 0.22 3.40 -10.75
CA ALA A 48 1.39 4.18 -10.37
C ALA A 48 2.20 4.63 -11.58
N LYS A 49 2.37 3.75 -12.56
CA LYS A 49 3.03 4.06 -13.85
C LYS A 49 2.33 5.21 -14.58
N HIS A 50 1.01 5.20 -14.68
CA HIS A 50 0.23 6.27 -15.34
C HIS A 50 0.23 7.58 -14.54
N LEU A 51 0.30 7.49 -13.20
CA LEU A 51 0.33 8.65 -12.29
C LEU A 51 1.75 9.15 -12.00
N LYS A 52 2.79 8.44 -12.46
CA LYS A 52 4.20 8.69 -12.18
C LYS A 52 4.51 8.72 -10.67
N ILE A 53 3.90 7.79 -9.94
CA ILE A 53 4.12 7.59 -8.50
C ILE A 53 5.13 6.45 -8.32
N PRO A 54 6.20 6.61 -7.53
CA PRO A 54 7.12 5.52 -7.25
C PRO A 54 6.48 4.45 -6.38
N VAL A 55 6.81 3.18 -6.69
CA VAL A 55 6.40 2.01 -5.91
C VAL A 55 7.63 1.39 -5.26
N TYR A 56 7.57 1.21 -3.95
CA TYR A 56 8.61 0.56 -3.15
C TYR A 56 8.08 -0.79 -2.66
N VAL A 57 8.88 -1.83 -2.86
CA VAL A 57 8.50 -3.22 -2.57
C VAL A 57 9.48 -3.80 -1.57
N SER A 58 8.99 -4.30 -0.46
CA SER A 58 9.80 -5.04 0.48
C SER A 58 9.64 -6.55 0.34
N GLU A 59 10.70 -7.28 0.64
CA GLU A 59 10.72 -8.72 0.75
C GLU A 59 11.29 -9.11 2.12
N GLN A 60 10.48 -9.83 2.91
CA GLN A 60 10.90 -10.28 4.23
C GLN A 60 11.85 -11.46 4.10
N HIS A 61 13.08 -11.32 4.57
CA HIS A 61 14.12 -12.36 4.71
C HIS A 61 14.13 -13.36 3.54
N THR A 62 14.51 -12.91 2.36
CA THR A 62 14.42 -13.67 1.09
C THR A 62 15.08 -15.03 1.12
N LYS A 63 16.11 -15.23 1.94
CA LYS A 63 16.76 -16.53 2.13
C LYS A 63 15.79 -17.59 2.69
N SER A 64 14.83 -17.20 3.52
CA SER A 64 13.86 -18.11 4.13
C SER A 64 12.52 -18.10 3.42
N PHE A 65 12.05 -16.94 2.94
CA PHE A 65 10.70 -16.77 2.42
C PHE A 65 10.63 -16.54 0.91
N GLY A 66 11.78 -16.56 0.23
CA GLY A 66 11.84 -16.38 -1.22
C GLY A 66 11.49 -14.94 -1.62
N HIS A 67 11.07 -14.78 -2.86
CA HIS A 67 10.80 -13.47 -3.46
C HIS A 67 9.30 -13.19 -3.60
N THR A 68 8.97 -11.95 -3.90
CA THR A 68 7.63 -11.53 -4.30
C THR A 68 7.07 -12.48 -5.35
N THR A 69 5.78 -12.83 -5.23
CA THR A 69 5.15 -13.74 -6.19
C THR A 69 5.29 -13.26 -7.63
N LYS A 70 5.55 -14.18 -8.55
CA LYS A 70 5.67 -13.88 -9.99
C LYS A 70 4.36 -13.39 -10.62
N ASP A 71 3.24 -13.53 -9.91
CA ASP A 71 1.95 -12.99 -10.35
C ASP A 71 1.90 -11.47 -10.25
N ILE A 72 2.88 -10.82 -9.60
CA ILE A 72 3.02 -9.36 -9.52
C ILE A 72 4.13 -8.91 -10.44
N ASN A 73 3.81 -8.01 -11.39
CA ASN A 73 4.81 -7.41 -12.26
C ASN A 73 5.51 -6.25 -11.53
N LEU A 74 6.82 -6.40 -11.29
CA LEU A 74 7.66 -5.42 -10.60
C LEU A 74 8.55 -4.59 -11.54
N ASP A 75 8.41 -4.70 -12.85
CA ASP A 75 9.31 -4.04 -13.83
C ASP A 75 9.40 -2.52 -13.65
N THR A 76 8.37 -1.90 -13.09
CA THR A 76 8.31 -0.44 -12.85
C THR A 76 8.51 -0.05 -11.39
N ALA A 77 8.85 -1.00 -10.51
CA ALA A 77 9.13 -0.70 -9.11
C ALA A 77 10.38 0.19 -8.98
N ALA A 78 10.30 1.23 -8.19
CA ALA A 78 11.42 2.13 -7.92
C ALA A 78 12.51 1.46 -7.08
N LEU A 79 12.11 0.54 -6.21
CA LEU A 79 13.00 -0.26 -5.37
C LEU A 79 12.31 -1.57 -4.99
N VAL A 80 13.04 -2.68 -5.10
CA VAL A 80 12.70 -3.97 -4.49
C VAL A 80 13.86 -4.33 -3.57
N TYR A 81 13.60 -4.55 -2.28
CA TYR A 81 14.66 -4.76 -1.31
C TYR A 81 14.31 -5.80 -0.25
N ASN A 82 15.34 -6.48 0.25
CA ASN A 82 15.23 -7.46 1.32
C ASN A 82 15.35 -6.79 2.68
N LYS A 83 14.53 -7.23 3.65
CA LYS A 83 14.58 -6.75 5.03
C LYS A 83 14.46 -7.90 6.03
N THR A 84 14.95 -7.68 7.25
CA THR A 84 14.76 -8.57 8.40
C THR A 84 13.84 -7.96 9.46
N THR A 85 13.78 -6.64 9.55
CA THR A 85 12.79 -5.92 10.37
C THR A 85 11.38 -6.13 9.81
N PHE A 86 10.35 -6.08 10.65
CA PHE A 86 8.99 -6.18 10.16
C PHE A 86 8.58 -4.93 9.39
N SER A 87 8.91 -3.75 9.90
CA SER A 87 8.66 -2.50 9.18
C SER A 87 9.46 -2.43 7.87
N MET A 88 8.82 -1.88 6.84
CA MET A 88 9.48 -1.50 5.58
C MET A 88 10.42 -0.30 5.75
N TYR A 89 10.18 0.55 6.76
CA TYR A 89 10.84 1.85 6.91
C TYR A 89 12.24 1.72 7.50
N ASN A 90 13.16 1.10 6.75
CA ASN A 90 14.57 0.96 7.08
C ASN A 90 15.43 2.05 6.42
N GLN A 91 16.73 2.02 6.66
CA GLN A 91 17.67 3.03 6.14
C GLN A 91 17.72 3.07 4.61
N GLU A 92 17.71 1.91 3.93
CA GLU A 92 17.74 1.81 2.46
C GLU A 92 16.52 2.50 1.83
N LEU A 93 15.33 2.23 2.37
CA LEU A 93 14.10 2.88 1.91
C LEU A 93 14.11 4.39 2.17
N LYS A 94 14.59 4.83 3.36
CA LYS A 94 14.69 6.26 3.70
C LYS A 94 15.55 7.04 2.70
N GLU A 95 16.72 6.53 2.39
CA GLU A 95 17.64 7.16 1.43
C GLU A 95 17.01 7.22 0.03
N ARG A 96 16.35 6.16 -0.37
CA ARG A 96 15.66 6.11 -1.66
C ARG A 96 14.50 7.09 -1.73
N LEU A 97 13.67 7.18 -0.68
CA LEU A 97 12.56 8.13 -0.59
C LEU A 97 13.03 9.59 -0.65
N MET A 98 14.09 9.93 0.08
CA MET A 98 14.67 11.29 0.05
C MET A 98 15.13 11.70 -1.35
N LYS A 99 15.61 10.74 -2.15
CA LYS A 99 16.03 10.98 -3.53
C LYS A 99 14.86 11.12 -4.49
N ASP A 100 13.89 10.19 -4.41
CA ASP A 100 12.83 10.09 -5.40
C ASP A 100 11.64 11.02 -5.11
N VAL A 101 11.31 11.23 -3.83
CA VAL A 101 10.19 12.05 -3.37
C VAL A 101 10.60 12.90 -2.16
N PRO A 102 11.49 13.89 -2.32
CA PRO A 102 12.02 14.67 -1.21
C PRO A 102 10.95 15.41 -0.39
N ASN A 103 9.79 15.65 -0.98
CA ASN A 103 8.64 16.29 -0.33
C ASN A 103 7.51 15.29 -0.10
N LEU A 104 7.82 14.06 0.33
CA LEU A 104 6.82 13.04 0.62
C LEU A 104 5.87 13.52 1.73
N GLU A 105 4.58 13.56 1.43
CA GLU A 105 3.51 13.90 2.38
C GLU A 105 2.57 12.72 2.65
N SER A 106 2.44 11.80 1.69
CA SER A 106 1.48 10.70 1.79
C SER A 106 2.08 9.36 1.35
N ALA A 107 1.78 8.33 2.10
CA ALA A 107 2.12 6.94 1.81
C ALA A 107 0.83 6.14 1.59
N VAL A 108 0.78 5.35 0.52
CA VAL A 108 -0.29 4.37 0.29
C VAL A 108 0.29 2.99 0.52
N VAL A 109 -0.20 2.29 1.54
CA VAL A 109 0.35 1.01 2.02
C VAL A 109 -0.62 -0.13 1.73
N PHE A 110 -0.09 -1.21 1.14
CA PHE A 110 -0.81 -2.45 0.84
C PHE A 110 0.14 -3.64 0.90
N GLY A 111 -0.38 -4.86 0.98
CA GLY A 111 0.40 -6.10 1.12
C GLY A 111 0.12 -6.85 2.44
N ILE A 112 1.09 -7.59 2.94
CA ILE A 112 0.92 -8.54 4.05
C ILE A 112 2.07 -8.48 5.08
N ALA A 113 1.87 -8.95 6.32
CA ALA A 113 0.58 -9.22 6.93
C ALA A 113 0.07 -7.92 7.58
N ALA A 114 -1.24 -7.65 7.50
CA ALA A 114 -1.85 -6.40 7.97
C ALA A 114 -1.46 -6.06 9.42
N HIS A 115 -1.51 -7.02 10.32
CA HIS A 115 -1.26 -6.88 11.76
C HIS A 115 0.22 -7.01 12.18
N VAL A 116 1.15 -7.18 11.22
CA VAL A 116 2.59 -7.33 11.51
C VAL A 116 3.40 -6.31 10.71
N CYS A 117 3.83 -6.68 9.48
CA CYS A 117 4.73 -5.85 8.69
C CYS A 117 4.06 -4.54 8.25
N VAL A 118 2.80 -4.62 7.84
CA VAL A 118 2.02 -3.44 7.46
C VAL A 118 1.82 -2.51 8.67
N GLU A 119 1.41 -3.05 9.82
CA GLU A 119 1.18 -2.25 11.03
C GLU A 119 2.44 -1.52 11.49
N GLN A 120 3.56 -2.21 11.57
CA GLN A 120 4.81 -1.58 11.99
C GLN A 120 5.31 -0.54 10.98
N THR A 121 5.11 -0.79 9.68
CA THR A 121 5.40 0.20 8.64
C THR A 121 4.53 1.45 8.79
N VAL A 122 3.25 1.27 9.03
CA VAL A 122 2.30 2.36 9.28
C VAL A 122 2.74 3.22 10.47
N ILE A 123 3.10 2.58 11.59
CA ILE A 123 3.56 3.28 12.80
C ILE A 123 4.82 4.10 12.52
N ASP A 124 5.80 3.52 11.83
CA ASP A 124 7.04 4.23 11.51
C ASP A 124 6.83 5.41 10.56
N LEU A 125 5.95 5.26 9.56
CA LEU A 125 5.59 6.36 8.66
C LEU A 125 4.85 7.49 9.37
N LEU A 126 3.94 7.16 10.29
CA LEU A 126 3.24 8.15 11.13
C LEU A 126 4.21 8.93 12.03
N HIS A 127 5.23 8.27 12.59
CA HIS A 127 6.29 8.93 13.37
C HIS A 127 7.10 9.94 12.53
N GLN A 128 7.11 9.80 11.21
CA GLN A 128 7.71 10.78 10.30
C GLN A 128 6.73 11.87 9.85
N ASP A 129 5.57 11.96 10.48
CA ASP A 129 4.48 12.91 10.13
C ASP A 129 3.91 12.73 8.70
N ILE A 130 4.12 11.55 8.11
CA ILE A 130 3.59 11.15 6.80
C ILE A 130 2.11 10.75 6.96
N ASN A 131 1.24 11.22 6.07
CA ASN A 131 -0.14 10.77 6.00
C ASN A 131 -0.19 9.35 5.44
N VAL A 132 -0.75 8.41 6.19
CA VAL A 132 -0.82 7.02 5.74
C VAL A 132 -2.22 6.66 5.29
N HIS A 133 -2.31 6.15 4.06
CA HIS A 133 -3.50 5.55 3.47
C HIS A 133 -3.30 4.04 3.41
N VAL A 134 -4.19 3.28 4.02
CA VAL A 134 -4.14 1.81 3.98
C VAL A 134 -5.26 1.29 3.10
N LEU A 135 -4.93 0.41 2.17
CA LEU A 135 -5.90 -0.19 1.26
C LEU A 135 -6.55 -1.41 1.92
N ALA A 136 -7.78 -1.25 2.40
CA ALA A 136 -8.53 -2.34 3.03
C ALA A 136 -8.76 -3.53 2.07
N ASP A 137 -8.87 -3.28 0.78
CA ASP A 137 -8.95 -4.29 -0.28
C ASP A 137 -7.57 -4.80 -0.74
N GLY A 138 -6.49 -4.21 -0.25
CA GLY A 138 -5.11 -4.54 -0.61
C GLY A 138 -4.27 -5.06 0.55
N VAL A 139 -4.83 -5.24 1.76
CA VAL A 139 -4.12 -5.85 2.90
C VAL A 139 -4.84 -7.09 3.40
N SER A 140 -4.08 -8.08 3.86
CA SER A 140 -4.64 -9.28 4.46
C SER A 140 -3.71 -9.87 5.52
N SER A 141 -4.19 -10.92 6.20
CA SER A 141 -3.49 -11.62 7.27
C SER A 141 -3.81 -13.12 7.23
N GLN A 142 -3.17 -13.89 8.09
CA GLN A 142 -3.43 -15.32 8.24
C GLN A 142 -4.86 -15.58 8.75
N SER A 143 -5.36 -14.74 9.66
CA SER A 143 -6.74 -14.76 10.09
C SER A 143 -7.46 -13.48 9.73
N LEU A 144 -8.77 -13.55 9.45
CA LEU A 144 -9.60 -12.35 9.19
C LEU A 144 -9.74 -11.51 10.45
N MET A 145 -9.74 -12.12 11.63
CA MET A 145 -9.76 -11.41 12.91
C MET A 145 -8.54 -10.47 13.04
N ASP A 146 -7.33 -10.98 12.77
CA ASP A 146 -6.11 -10.16 12.82
C ASP A 146 -6.15 -9.01 11.81
N ARG A 147 -6.67 -9.29 10.60
CA ARG A 147 -6.85 -8.27 9.56
C ARG A 147 -7.81 -7.17 10.02
N ASP A 148 -8.97 -7.55 10.56
CA ASP A 148 -10.02 -6.61 10.96
C ASP A 148 -9.58 -5.77 12.16
N LEU A 149 -8.90 -6.37 13.14
CA LEU A 149 -8.32 -5.64 14.28
C LEU A 149 -7.22 -4.67 13.80
N ALA A 150 -6.41 -5.06 12.83
CA ALA A 150 -5.40 -4.16 12.25
C ALA A 150 -6.06 -2.96 11.55
N LEU A 151 -7.11 -3.18 10.74
CA LEU A 151 -7.83 -2.08 10.07
C LEU A 151 -8.47 -1.11 11.08
N GLN A 152 -9.07 -1.61 12.16
CA GLN A 152 -9.61 -0.78 13.25
C GLN A 152 -8.49 0.03 13.94
N ARG A 153 -7.34 -0.60 14.19
CA ARG A 153 -6.18 0.08 14.78
C ARG A 153 -5.64 1.18 13.86
N PHE A 154 -5.55 0.94 12.55
CA PHE A 154 -5.13 1.98 11.60
C PHE A 154 -6.05 3.20 11.66
N GLN A 155 -7.36 3.00 11.72
CA GLN A 155 -8.31 4.10 11.90
C GLN A 155 -8.07 4.86 13.21
N SER A 156 -7.87 4.13 14.31
CA SER A 156 -7.57 4.72 15.63
C SER A 156 -6.26 5.50 15.67
N LEU A 157 -5.26 5.10 14.87
CA LEU A 157 -3.98 5.80 14.70
C LEU A 157 -4.09 7.04 13.80
N GLY A 158 -5.26 7.30 13.20
CA GLY A 158 -5.48 8.43 12.30
C GLY A 158 -5.08 8.16 10.84
N CYS A 159 -4.94 6.90 10.45
CA CYS A 159 -4.76 6.53 9.05
C CYS A 159 -6.06 6.67 8.26
N PHE A 160 -5.92 6.91 6.98
CA PHE A 160 -7.03 6.93 6.03
C PHE A 160 -7.23 5.51 5.46
N VAL A 161 -8.12 4.74 6.07
CA VAL A 161 -8.47 3.41 5.60
C VAL A 161 -9.53 3.53 4.49
N GLY A 162 -9.23 2.99 3.33
CA GLY A 162 -10.09 3.03 2.16
C GLY A 162 -9.79 1.89 1.19
N THR A 163 -10.35 1.95 -0.01
CA THR A 163 -10.07 0.98 -1.06
C THR A 163 -9.08 1.53 -2.09
N SER A 164 -8.51 0.64 -2.89
CA SER A 164 -7.65 1.01 -4.02
C SER A 164 -8.37 1.97 -4.98
N GLU A 165 -9.64 1.73 -5.27
CA GLU A 165 -10.46 2.60 -6.11
C GLU A 165 -10.59 4.01 -5.50
N ASN A 166 -10.92 4.10 -4.21
CA ASN A 166 -11.03 5.38 -3.49
C ASN A 166 -9.74 6.21 -3.60
N VAL A 167 -8.58 5.58 -3.37
CA VAL A 167 -7.26 6.24 -3.46
C VAL A 167 -6.97 6.70 -4.89
N LEU A 168 -7.21 5.85 -5.89
CA LEU A 168 -6.93 6.18 -7.28
C LEU A 168 -7.79 7.35 -7.78
N PHE A 169 -9.07 7.40 -7.43
CA PHE A 169 -9.93 8.52 -7.82
C PHE A 169 -9.61 9.81 -7.04
N LYS A 170 -9.14 9.72 -5.78
CA LYS A 170 -8.58 10.88 -5.07
C LYS A 170 -7.35 11.47 -5.77
N LEU A 171 -6.48 10.62 -6.34
CA LEU A 171 -5.31 11.06 -7.09
C LEU A 171 -5.68 11.68 -8.44
N LEU A 172 -6.69 11.14 -9.12
CA LEU A 172 -7.19 11.69 -10.39
C LEU A 172 -7.87 13.04 -10.22
N LYS A 173 -8.67 13.23 -9.18
CA LYS A 173 -9.47 14.42 -8.86
C LYS A 173 -10.53 14.79 -9.90
N ASP A 174 -10.27 14.58 -11.19
CA ASP A 174 -11.13 15.01 -12.30
C ASP A 174 -11.14 13.98 -13.44
N LYS A 175 -12.31 13.83 -14.10
CA LYS A 175 -12.45 12.95 -15.27
C LYS A 175 -11.61 13.39 -16.48
N ASN A 176 -11.20 14.66 -16.51
CA ASN A 176 -10.33 15.20 -17.57
C ASN A 176 -8.84 14.93 -17.28
N HIS A 177 -8.51 14.29 -16.17
CA HIS A 177 -7.13 13.90 -15.88
C HIS A 177 -6.56 13.01 -16.99
N PRO A 178 -5.32 13.24 -17.49
CA PRO A 178 -4.73 12.48 -18.61
C PRO A 178 -4.74 10.96 -18.41
N ALA A 179 -4.59 10.49 -17.18
CA ALA A 179 -4.60 9.07 -16.82
C ALA A 179 -6.00 8.50 -16.53
N PHE A 180 -7.08 9.30 -16.63
CA PHE A 180 -8.42 8.88 -16.21
C PHE A 180 -8.89 7.61 -16.95
N LYS A 181 -8.75 7.58 -18.28
CA LYS A 181 -9.21 6.45 -19.12
C LYS A 181 -8.54 5.14 -18.74
N GLN A 182 -7.24 5.18 -18.53
CA GLN A 182 -6.44 4.00 -18.14
C GLN A 182 -6.81 3.50 -16.75
N ILE A 183 -6.88 4.40 -15.77
CA ILE A 183 -7.22 4.05 -14.39
C ILE A 183 -8.68 3.61 -14.26
N SER A 184 -9.61 4.25 -14.94
CA SER A 184 -11.02 3.81 -14.98
C SER A 184 -11.14 2.38 -15.55
N LYS A 185 -10.37 2.04 -16.59
CA LYS A 185 -10.33 0.67 -17.14
C LYS A 185 -9.79 -0.35 -16.15
N LEU A 186 -8.76 -0.01 -15.37
CA LEU A 186 -8.22 -0.88 -14.32
C LEU A 186 -9.23 -1.13 -13.18
N ASN A 187 -10.11 -0.17 -12.92
CA ASN A 187 -11.18 -0.28 -11.92
C ASN A 187 -12.49 -0.86 -12.46
N SER A 188 -12.60 -1.21 -13.74
CA SER A 188 -13.82 -1.83 -14.32
C SER A 188 -14.09 -3.24 -13.79
N LYS A 189 -13.08 -3.91 -13.24
CA LYS A 189 -13.26 -5.16 -12.51
C LYS A 189 -13.39 -4.81 -11.03
N PRO A 190 -14.58 -4.98 -10.42
CA PRO A 190 -14.75 -4.70 -9.00
C PRO A 190 -13.80 -5.58 -8.18
N THR A 191 -13.28 -5.03 -7.11
CA THR A 191 -12.61 -5.82 -6.07
C THR A 191 -13.66 -6.78 -5.49
N PRO A 192 -13.34 -8.08 -5.29
CA PRO A 192 -14.31 -9.02 -4.76
C PRO A 192 -14.97 -8.49 -3.49
N ALA A 193 -16.30 -8.49 -3.45
CA ALA A 193 -17.10 -7.95 -2.35
C ALA A 193 -16.90 -8.73 -1.02
N GLU A 194 -16.30 -9.90 -1.09
CA GLU A 194 -16.09 -10.83 0.01
C GLU A 194 -14.97 -10.43 0.99
N PHE A 195 -14.22 -9.35 0.70
CA PHE A 195 -13.27 -8.79 1.64
C PHE A 195 -14.00 -8.14 2.83
N GLY A 196 -14.53 -8.95 3.74
CA GLY A 196 -15.14 -8.49 4.97
C GLY A 196 -16.67 -8.64 5.09
N ALA A 197 -17.34 -9.23 4.13
CA ALA A 197 -18.71 -9.68 4.32
C ALA A 197 -18.70 -11.00 5.12
N GLN A 198 -18.75 -10.90 6.45
CA GLN A 198 -19.27 -11.99 7.27
C GLN A 198 -20.80 -11.88 7.23
N ASN A 199 -21.44 -12.83 6.55
CA ASN A 199 -22.84 -13.17 6.80
C ASN A 199 -22.92 -13.95 8.12
#